data_ff306a734d0814858594457b9a6cf252
#
_entry.id   ff306a734d0814858594457b9a6cf252
#
_cell.length_a   1.000
_cell.length_b   1.000
_cell.length_c   1.000
_cell.angle_alpha   90.00
_cell.angle_beta   90.00
_cell.angle_gamma   90.00
#
_symmetry.space_group_name_H-M   'P 1'
#
loop_
_entity.id
_entity.type
_entity.pdbx_description
1 polymer ?
#
loop_
_entity_poly.entity_id
_entity_poly.type
_entity_poly.pdbx_seq_one_letter_code
_entity_poly.pdbx_strand_id
1 'polypeptide(L)'
;MADKSLNRSASELDNAKWGHRWGYADTRFIIKPDRSVFVTGSRYAVSGYDMPGLLPFAEDVLGVTIDVDDLKPERPDKPVPEPIINQPFLDALSAEFAESQISFDKRERLLHSHGQTTADEVYKVLYTSLDRVADVVVYVESEDDVVRLIQLAADHNVCLVPYGGGTSVSCALKLPAHEQRMIVSVDMQRMDAIEWIDRENFRASVQAGIMGQELEERLAVEGFTCGHEPDSVELSTLGGWIATNASGMKKNRYGNIEDIVENVTLVTPQGVIEQLETMPRVSNGIEPRHIAFGSEGNLGIITRAVIKIHKLPEVKKYGSLVFRDFETGTAFLYELAHAGVFPASIRLLDNIQFRFGQALKPRPTASEEMMSKVQKTFLTTIKGFDPHQLCAATIVMEGAADEVAYQEQVIKRLAGKYGAVSGGEGNGKRGYMLTYAIAYIRDFLTDYHVIGETYETTVSWSRIHEVCEAVAAKALEKHREYGLPGTPYVSPRITQLYHTGVCIYFTHGFSTKGVDAPDEVFSAIEHAMRETIMAHGGSISHHHGVGKLRRDFVADTLSPSAMNLIRDIKQSADPDNIFGIANNVLALDADPVATAD
;
A
#
# COMPACT_ATOMS: atom_id res chain seq x y z
N MET A 1 35.07 -11.14 -2.90
CA MET A 1 35.17 -9.73 -3.35
C MET A 1 34.47 -8.90 -2.31
N ALA A 2 35.18 -7.98 -1.64
CA ALA A 2 34.59 -7.15 -0.59
C ALA A 2 33.49 -6.26 -1.19
N ASP A 3 32.37 -6.25 -0.51
CA ASP A 3 31.18 -5.50 -0.86
C ASP A 3 31.48 -4.00 -1.05
N LYS A 4 31.40 -3.52 -2.28
CA LYS A 4 31.60 -2.12 -2.62
C LYS A 4 30.50 -1.19 -2.06
N SER A 5 29.43 -1.75 -1.47
CA SER A 5 28.33 -0.99 -0.87
C SER A 5 28.71 -0.32 0.46
N LEU A 6 29.80 -0.76 1.11
CA LEU A 6 30.26 -0.25 2.41
C LEU A 6 31.07 1.06 2.34
N ASN A 7 31.39 1.56 1.15
CA ASN A 7 32.22 2.79 0.97
C ASN A 7 31.44 4.02 0.45
N ARG A 8 30.11 4.01 0.48
CA ARG A 8 29.32 5.21 0.19
C ARG A 8 29.31 6.15 1.39
N SER A 9 29.39 7.46 1.14
CA SER A 9 29.25 8.46 2.20
C SER A 9 27.89 8.33 2.90
N ALA A 10 27.79 8.70 4.16
CA ALA A 10 26.53 8.64 4.92
C ALA A 10 25.38 9.36 4.18
N SER A 11 25.66 10.49 3.50
CA SER A 11 24.69 11.24 2.71
C SER A 11 24.21 10.53 1.42
N GLU A 12 25.02 9.64 0.83
CA GLU A 12 24.63 8.83 -0.33
C GLU A 12 23.78 7.62 0.07
N LEU A 13 23.97 7.11 1.30
CA LEU A 13 23.16 6.04 1.86
C LEU A 13 21.80 6.54 2.31
N ASP A 14 21.69 7.78 2.78
CA ASP A 14 20.46 8.36 3.33
C ASP A 14 19.30 8.42 2.32
N ASN A 15 19.59 8.47 1.01
CA ASN A 15 18.56 8.52 -0.05
C ASN A 15 18.58 7.30 -0.99
N ALA A 16 19.45 6.33 -0.74
CA ALA A 16 19.50 5.12 -1.57
C ALA A 16 18.31 4.20 -1.24
N LYS A 17 17.49 3.91 -2.23
CA LYS A 17 16.44 2.87 -2.14
C LYS A 17 17.07 1.47 -2.19
N TRP A 18 16.47 0.51 -1.47
CA TRP A 18 16.94 -0.88 -1.47
C TRP A 18 16.87 -1.53 -2.86
N GLY A 19 15.80 -1.34 -3.59
CA GLY A 19 15.58 -1.94 -4.89
C GLY A 19 15.03 -3.37 -4.86
N HIS A 20 15.28 -4.13 -3.80
CA HIS A 20 14.78 -5.50 -3.61
C HIS A 20 14.11 -5.71 -2.23
N ARG A 21 14.06 -4.67 -1.43
CA ARG A 21 13.35 -4.56 -0.14
C ARG A 21 12.57 -3.26 -0.12
N TRP A 22 11.72 -3.12 0.87
CA TRP A 22 10.96 -1.88 1.05
C TRP A 22 11.87 -0.69 1.37
N GLY A 23 11.60 0.42 0.71
CA GLY A 23 12.03 1.76 1.10
C GLY A 23 13.52 2.03 0.99
N TYR A 24 14.05 2.69 2.01
CA TYR A 24 15.40 3.28 2.01
C TYR A 24 16.41 2.43 2.77
N ALA A 25 17.64 2.37 2.25
CA ALA A 25 18.71 1.51 2.75
C ALA A 25 19.31 1.94 4.10
N ASP A 26 19.08 3.19 4.51
CA ASP A 26 19.48 3.73 5.82
C ASP A 26 18.64 3.17 6.97
N THR A 27 17.41 2.74 6.69
CA THR A 27 16.46 2.24 7.69
C THR A 27 16.52 0.72 7.76
N ARG A 28 17.01 0.20 8.88
CA ARG A 28 17.14 -1.24 9.17
C ARG A 28 16.71 -1.54 10.58
N PHE A 29 16.19 -2.75 10.78
CA PHE A 29 15.92 -3.32 12.08
C PHE A 29 17.04 -4.30 12.42
N ILE A 30 17.73 -4.10 13.54
CA ILE A 30 18.91 -4.87 13.95
C ILE A 30 18.65 -5.45 15.34
N ILE A 31 18.84 -6.78 15.50
CA ILE A 31 18.76 -7.44 16.80
C ILE A 31 20.08 -7.21 17.56
N LYS A 32 19.98 -6.71 18.77
CA LYS A 32 21.10 -6.55 19.70
C LYS A 32 21.35 -7.83 20.52
N PRO A 33 22.53 -7.96 21.19
CA PRO A 33 22.83 -9.13 22.01
C PRO A 33 21.83 -9.40 23.15
N ASP A 34 21.14 -8.37 23.64
CA ASP A 34 20.08 -8.50 24.66
C ASP A 34 18.69 -8.81 24.05
N ARG A 35 18.64 -9.17 22.77
CA ARG A 35 17.44 -9.47 21.97
C ARG A 35 16.49 -8.27 21.80
N SER A 36 16.90 -7.06 22.14
CA SER A 36 16.15 -5.87 21.74
C SER A 36 16.38 -5.55 20.25
N VAL A 37 15.41 -4.92 19.60
CA VAL A 37 15.48 -4.56 18.20
C VAL A 37 15.71 -3.06 18.06
N PHE A 38 16.79 -2.67 17.40
CA PHE A 38 17.16 -1.29 17.16
C PHE A 38 16.85 -0.87 15.71
N VAL A 39 16.31 0.34 15.54
CA VAL A 39 16.02 0.92 14.21
C VAL A 39 17.08 1.95 13.85
N THR A 40 17.76 1.73 12.72
CA THR A 40 18.76 2.66 12.19
C THR A 40 18.11 3.83 11.43
N GLY A 41 18.94 4.75 10.92
CA GLY A 41 18.50 5.93 10.15
C GLY A 41 17.93 7.04 11.02
N SER A 42 17.37 8.05 10.36
CA SER A 42 16.78 9.23 11.02
C SER A 42 15.43 9.65 10.41
N ARG A 43 14.95 8.90 9.43
CA ARG A 43 13.81 9.26 8.58
C ARG A 43 12.46 9.14 9.28
N TYR A 44 12.27 8.13 10.12
CA TYR A 44 11.00 7.79 10.74
C TYR A 44 10.94 8.14 12.22
N ALA A 45 9.74 8.30 12.74
CA ALA A 45 9.50 8.54 14.16
C ALA A 45 10.03 7.42 15.08
N VAL A 46 10.25 6.22 14.53
CA VAL A 46 10.83 5.06 15.23
C VAL A 46 12.34 4.94 15.06
N SER A 47 12.96 5.76 14.21
CA SER A 47 14.42 5.75 14.04
C SER A 47 15.12 6.04 15.37
N GLY A 48 16.15 5.27 15.68
CA GLY A 48 16.84 5.35 16.96
C GLY A 48 16.15 4.64 18.14
N TYR A 49 14.96 4.04 17.93
CA TYR A 49 14.30 3.27 18.97
C TYR A 49 15.04 1.97 19.26
N ASP A 50 15.11 1.63 20.52
CA ASP A 50 15.55 0.34 21.06
C ASP A 50 14.32 -0.36 21.66
N MET A 51 13.78 -1.35 20.93
CA MET A 51 12.49 -1.98 21.20
C MET A 51 12.67 -3.37 21.83
N PRO A 52 12.69 -3.50 23.15
CA PRO A 52 12.87 -4.78 23.82
C PRO A 52 11.64 -5.70 23.72
N GLY A 53 10.49 -5.15 23.36
CA GLY A 53 9.21 -5.88 23.33
C GLY A 53 8.91 -6.57 21.99
N LEU A 54 9.62 -6.24 20.90
CA LEU A 54 9.22 -6.69 19.54
C LEU A 54 9.36 -8.20 19.37
N LEU A 55 10.54 -8.78 19.66
CA LEU A 55 10.74 -10.22 19.51
C LEU A 55 9.89 -11.04 20.49
N PRO A 56 9.82 -10.71 21.79
CA PRO A 56 8.93 -11.42 22.72
C PRO A 56 7.46 -11.41 22.28
N PHE A 57 6.99 -10.28 21.71
CA PHE A 57 5.64 -10.20 21.17
C PHE A 57 5.44 -11.12 19.96
N ALA A 58 6.38 -11.12 19.00
CA ALA A 58 6.30 -11.95 17.82
C ALA A 58 6.32 -13.45 18.18
N GLU A 59 7.18 -13.84 19.13
CA GLU A 59 7.26 -15.22 19.65
C GLU A 59 5.97 -15.66 20.35
N ASP A 60 5.39 -14.78 21.18
CA ASP A 60 4.13 -15.07 21.90
C ASP A 60 2.95 -15.25 20.94
N VAL A 61 2.82 -14.36 19.96
CA VAL A 61 1.67 -14.38 19.03
C VAL A 61 1.79 -15.51 18.01
N LEU A 62 3.01 -15.78 17.51
CA LEU A 62 3.25 -16.86 16.54
C LEU A 62 3.40 -18.24 17.21
N GLY A 63 3.56 -18.30 18.52
CA GLY A 63 3.78 -19.58 19.25
C GLY A 63 5.06 -20.31 18.84
N VAL A 64 6.09 -19.55 18.45
CA VAL A 64 7.40 -20.07 18.02
C VAL A 64 8.52 -19.29 18.69
N THR A 65 9.72 -19.91 18.77
CA THR A 65 10.93 -19.19 19.18
C THR A 65 11.65 -18.68 17.94
N ILE A 66 11.99 -17.38 17.93
CA ILE A 66 12.79 -16.77 16.87
C ILE A 66 14.26 -16.94 17.23
N ASP A 67 14.96 -17.80 16.48
CA ASP A 67 16.39 -17.99 16.62
C ASP A 67 17.13 -16.83 15.94
N VAL A 68 17.78 -15.99 16.72
CA VAL A 68 18.47 -14.78 16.24
C VAL A 68 19.75 -15.09 15.44
N ASP A 69 20.25 -16.30 15.56
CA ASP A 69 21.43 -16.78 14.83
C ASP A 69 21.05 -17.52 13.54
N ASP A 70 19.76 -17.82 13.34
CA ASP A 70 19.24 -18.52 12.16
C ASP A 70 18.63 -17.51 11.16
N LEU A 71 19.48 -16.68 10.60
CA LEU A 71 19.12 -15.79 9.50
C LEU A 71 18.94 -16.55 8.22
N LYS A 72 17.83 -16.33 7.52
CA LYS A 72 17.63 -16.84 6.18
C LYS A 72 18.55 -16.06 5.22
N PRO A 73 19.53 -16.73 4.59
CA PRO A 73 20.48 -16.03 3.74
C PRO A 73 19.75 -15.48 2.49
N GLU A 74 19.86 -14.18 2.28
CA GLU A 74 19.49 -13.59 1.01
C GLU A 74 20.36 -14.20 -0.11
N ARG A 75 19.76 -14.49 -1.25
CA ARG A 75 20.48 -15.07 -2.39
C ARG A 75 21.23 -13.97 -3.16
N PRO A 76 22.55 -13.83 -2.99
CA PRO A 76 23.30 -12.69 -3.56
C PRO A 76 23.42 -12.77 -5.09
N ASP A 77 23.46 -13.99 -5.65
CA ASP A 77 23.62 -14.23 -7.10
C ASP A 77 22.28 -14.61 -7.73
N LYS A 78 21.31 -13.70 -7.66
CA LYS A 78 20.00 -13.90 -8.29
C LYS A 78 20.17 -13.92 -9.80
N PRO A 79 19.73 -14.96 -10.50
CA PRO A 79 19.75 -14.96 -11.94
C PRO A 79 18.71 -13.95 -12.46
N VAL A 80 19.18 -12.81 -12.95
CA VAL A 80 18.35 -11.92 -13.77
C VAL A 80 18.47 -12.42 -15.20
N PRO A 81 17.37 -12.87 -15.85
CA PRO A 81 17.41 -13.37 -17.22
C PRO A 81 18.02 -12.35 -18.18
N GLU A 82 18.71 -12.85 -19.20
CA GLU A 82 19.16 -11.98 -20.29
C GLU A 82 17.92 -11.38 -20.99
N PRO A 83 17.99 -10.14 -21.46
CA PRO A 83 16.84 -9.48 -22.08
C PRO A 83 16.45 -10.14 -23.41
N ILE A 84 15.16 -10.21 -23.69
CA ILE A 84 14.64 -10.48 -25.02
C ILE A 84 14.86 -9.21 -25.84
N ILE A 85 15.62 -9.32 -26.94
CA ILE A 85 16.02 -8.17 -27.75
C ILE A 85 15.17 -8.09 -29.02
N ASN A 86 14.53 -6.93 -29.20
CA ASN A 86 13.96 -6.50 -30.48
C ASN A 86 14.86 -5.42 -31.07
N GLN A 87 15.82 -5.82 -31.95
CA GLN A 87 16.83 -4.89 -32.46
C GLN A 87 16.22 -3.73 -33.26
N PRO A 88 15.21 -3.93 -34.16
CA PRO A 88 14.57 -2.83 -34.84
C PRO A 88 13.95 -1.79 -33.91
N PHE A 89 13.35 -2.23 -32.80
CA PHE A 89 12.84 -1.31 -31.78
C PHE A 89 13.97 -0.54 -31.08
N LEU A 90 15.05 -1.21 -30.71
CA LEU A 90 16.17 -0.55 -30.02
C LEU A 90 16.88 0.48 -30.92
N ASP A 91 17.01 0.20 -32.19
CA ASP A 91 17.59 1.14 -33.16
C ASP A 91 16.72 2.40 -33.26
N ALA A 92 15.39 2.24 -33.35
CA ALA A 92 14.44 3.35 -33.38
C ALA A 92 14.41 4.09 -32.02
N LEU A 93 14.39 3.38 -30.89
CA LEU A 93 14.43 3.95 -29.55
C LEU A 93 15.68 4.82 -29.34
N SER A 94 16.85 4.33 -29.74
CA SER A 94 18.11 5.05 -29.60
C SER A 94 18.22 6.29 -30.51
N ALA A 95 17.40 6.36 -31.56
CA ALA A 95 17.33 7.54 -32.42
C ALA A 95 16.45 8.66 -31.81
N GLU A 96 15.50 8.33 -30.96
CA GLU A 96 14.50 9.25 -30.39
C GLU A 96 14.78 9.61 -28.92
N PHE A 97 15.44 8.72 -28.16
CA PHE A 97 15.68 8.87 -26.72
C PHE A 97 17.17 8.98 -26.43
N ALA A 98 17.52 9.80 -25.44
CA ALA A 98 18.89 9.91 -24.95
C ALA A 98 19.36 8.63 -24.24
N GLU A 99 20.66 8.33 -24.31
CA GLU A 99 21.25 7.17 -23.62
C GLU A 99 20.94 7.15 -22.12
N SER A 100 20.86 8.32 -21.48
CA SER A 100 20.49 8.47 -20.07
C SER A 100 19.04 8.10 -19.72
N GLN A 101 18.18 7.96 -20.74
CA GLN A 101 16.78 7.54 -20.59
C GLN A 101 16.59 6.03 -20.76
N ILE A 102 17.63 5.29 -21.16
CA ILE A 102 17.54 3.87 -21.47
C ILE A 102 18.48 3.08 -20.54
N SER A 103 17.96 2.07 -19.86
CA SER A 103 18.78 1.24 -18.97
C SER A 103 18.57 -0.25 -19.20
N PHE A 104 19.69 -0.97 -19.36
CA PHE A 104 19.78 -2.43 -19.38
C PHE A 104 20.41 -2.97 -18.08
N ASP A 105 20.63 -2.12 -17.08
CA ASP A 105 21.20 -2.55 -15.82
C ASP A 105 20.34 -3.63 -15.15
N LYS A 106 20.97 -4.73 -14.75
CA LYS A 106 20.28 -5.90 -14.19
C LYS A 106 19.50 -5.58 -12.92
N ARG A 107 20.02 -4.68 -12.08
CA ARG A 107 19.37 -4.28 -10.84
C ARG A 107 18.15 -3.41 -11.13
N GLU A 108 18.26 -2.47 -12.05
CA GLU A 108 17.13 -1.62 -12.45
C GLU A 108 16.03 -2.45 -13.12
N ARG A 109 16.37 -3.35 -14.03
CA ARG A 109 15.41 -4.26 -14.65
C ARG A 109 14.67 -5.10 -13.61
N LEU A 110 15.40 -5.65 -12.63
CA LEU A 110 14.78 -6.42 -11.54
C LEU A 110 13.83 -5.55 -10.71
N LEU A 111 14.28 -4.35 -10.29
CA LEU A 111 13.47 -3.41 -9.51
C LEU A 111 12.14 -3.07 -10.20
N HIS A 112 12.19 -2.89 -11.51
CA HIS A 112 11.02 -2.52 -12.32
C HIS A 112 10.12 -3.70 -12.72
N SER A 113 10.34 -4.88 -12.15
CA SER A 113 9.62 -6.11 -12.52
C SER A 113 8.73 -6.67 -11.43
N HIS A 114 8.62 -5.98 -10.30
CA HIS A 114 7.85 -6.45 -9.15
C HIS A 114 7.37 -5.31 -8.25
N GLY A 115 6.33 -5.58 -7.46
CA GLY A 115 5.95 -4.75 -6.32
C GLY A 115 6.84 -5.04 -5.11
N GLN A 116 7.04 -4.03 -4.25
CA GLN A 116 7.88 -4.13 -3.05
C GLN A 116 7.08 -4.53 -1.79
N THR A 117 5.84 -4.98 -1.95
CA THR A 117 4.92 -5.14 -0.81
C THR A 117 4.24 -6.48 -0.71
N THR A 118 3.95 -7.17 -1.80
CA THR A 118 3.32 -8.49 -1.73
C THR A 118 4.30 -9.56 -1.22
N ALA A 119 3.82 -10.45 -0.37
CA ALA A 119 4.63 -11.50 0.23
C ALA A 119 5.25 -12.43 -0.83
N ASP A 120 4.49 -12.79 -1.88
CA ASP A 120 4.96 -13.59 -3.01
C ASP A 120 6.14 -12.92 -3.73
N GLU A 121 5.96 -11.67 -4.17
CA GLU A 121 6.99 -10.95 -4.93
C GLU A 121 8.25 -10.71 -4.08
N VAL A 122 8.08 -10.22 -2.84
CA VAL A 122 9.21 -9.96 -1.93
C VAL A 122 9.99 -11.23 -1.63
N TYR A 123 9.29 -12.33 -1.32
CA TYR A 123 9.95 -13.61 -1.05
C TYR A 123 10.72 -14.12 -2.27
N LYS A 124 10.13 -14.06 -3.46
CA LYS A 124 10.80 -14.46 -4.71
C LYS A 124 12.03 -13.62 -4.99
N VAL A 125 11.91 -12.31 -4.85
CA VAL A 125 13.04 -11.40 -5.06
C VAL A 125 14.16 -11.60 -4.05
N LEU A 126 13.85 -11.92 -2.78
CA LEU A 126 14.87 -12.15 -1.75
C LEU A 126 15.52 -13.52 -1.85
N TYR A 127 14.75 -14.58 -2.10
CA TYR A 127 15.21 -15.96 -1.85
C TYR A 127 15.16 -16.90 -3.04
N THR A 128 14.38 -16.60 -4.07
CA THR A 128 14.26 -17.44 -5.27
C THR A 128 14.51 -16.64 -6.55
N SER A 129 13.58 -16.56 -7.48
CA SER A 129 13.67 -15.77 -8.70
C SER A 129 12.27 -15.40 -9.21
N LEU A 130 12.17 -14.30 -9.94
CA LEU A 130 10.98 -13.96 -10.71
C LEU A 130 10.95 -14.78 -12.01
N ASP A 131 9.75 -15.16 -12.45
CA ASP A 131 9.54 -15.93 -13.68
C ASP A 131 9.88 -15.10 -14.94
N ARG A 132 9.61 -13.78 -14.89
CA ARG A 132 9.86 -12.84 -15.97
C ARG A 132 10.37 -11.51 -15.41
N VAL A 133 11.37 -10.92 -16.09
CA VAL A 133 11.98 -9.62 -15.75
C VAL A 133 11.91 -8.72 -16.99
N ALA A 134 11.69 -7.42 -16.80
CA ALA A 134 11.70 -6.44 -17.88
C ALA A 134 13.01 -6.50 -18.67
N ASP A 135 12.94 -6.30 -19.98
CA ASP A 135 14.09 -6.41 -20.86
C ASP A 135 14.91 -5.12 -20.91
N VAL A 136 14.23 -3.98 -20.77
CA VAL A 136 14.81 -2.64 -20.70
C VAL A 136 13.93 -1.74 -19.84
N VAL A 137 14.53 -0.76 -19.20
CA VAL A 137 13.82 0.35 -18.53
C VAL A 137 14.00 1.61 -19.35
N VAL A 138 12.89 2.32 -19.61
CA VAL A 138 12.89 3.63 -20.27
C VAL A 138 12.35 4.68 -19.34
N TYR A 139 13.12 5.72 -19.07
CA TYR A 139 12.77 6.87 -18.24
C TYR A 139 12.20 7.99 -19.13
N VAL A 140 10.90 8.23 -19.06
CA VAL A 140 10.24 9.31 -19.81
C VAL A 140 10.29 10.62 -19.01
N GLU A 141 10.47 11.73 -19.70
CA GLU A 141 10.62 13.08 -19.12
C GLU A 141 9.52 14.04 -19.56
N SER A 142 8.73 13.65 -20.55
CA SER A 142 7.64 14.46 -21.11
C SER A 142 6.49 13.59 -21.64
N GLU A 143 5.32 14.21 -21.83
CA GLU A 143 4.18 13.56 -22.51
C GLU A 143 4.52 13.21 -23.96
N ASP A 144 5.33 14.03 -24.63
CA ASP A 144 5.82 13.73 -25.99
C ASP A 144 6.69 12.48 -26.03
N ASP A 145 7.51 12.22 -25.01
CA ASP A 145 8.27 10.97 -24.89
C ASP A 145 7.33 9.77 -24.77
N VAL A 146 6.28 9.90 -23.95
CA VAL A 146 5.28 8.85 -23.78
C VAL A 146 4.57 8.54 -25.09
N VAL A 147 4.11 9.57 -25.82
CA VAL A 147 3.45 9.41 -27.11
C VAL A 147 4.38 8.70 -28.11
N ARG A 148 5.65 9.15 -28.22
CA ARG A 148 6.64 8.55 -29.11
C ARG A 148 6.96 7.10 -28.73
N LEU A 149 7.14 6.81 -27.45
CA LEU A 149 7.44 5.46 -26.98
C LEU A 149 6.29 4.48 -27.27
N ILE A 150 5.04 4.91 -27.07
CA ILE A 150 3.86 4.11 -27.40
C ILE A 150 3.79 3.82 -28.91
N GLN A 151 4.06 4.83 -29.75
CA GLN A 151 4.08 4.64 -31.19
C GLN A 151 5.17 3.64 -31.61
N LEU A 152 6.41 3.80 -31.10
CA LEU A 152 7.49 2.87 -31.37
C LEU A 152 7.16 1.43 -30.93
N ALA A 153 6.54 1.29 -29.77
CA ALA A 153 6.14 -0.02 -29.27
C ALA A 153 5.07 -0.68 -30.14
N ALA A 154 4.10 0.11 -30.66
CA ALA A 154 3.09 -0.36 -31.58
C ALA A 154 3.71 -0.79 -32.92
N ASP A 155 4.57 0.05 -33.52
CA ASP A 155 5.22 -0.21 -34.81
C ASP A 155 6.12 -1.47 -34.76
N HIS A 156 6.69 -1.79 -33.60
CA HIS A 156 7.62 -2.90 -33.45
C HIS A 156 7.09 -4.08 -32.61
N ASN A 157 5.80 -4.07 -32.26
CA ASN A 157 5.16 -5.11 -31.43
C ASN A 157 5.92 -5.41 -30.13
N VAL A 158 6.14 -4.36 -29.32
CA VAL A 158 6.81 -4.41 -28.01
C VAL A 158 5.79 -4.20 -26.89
N CYS A 159 5.94 -4.89 -25.77
CA CYS A 159 5.05 -4.75 -24.62
C CYS A 159 5.55 -3.64 -23.70
N LEU A 160 4.68 -2.69 -23.35
CA LEU A 160 4.95 -1.61 -22.38
C LEU A 160 4.29 -1.91 -21.04
N VAL A 161 5.02 -1.60 -19.96
CA VAL A 161 4.53 -1.73 -18.59
C VAL A 161 4.82 -0.43 -17.85
N PRO A 162 3.80 0.39 -17.53
CA PRO A 162 3.98 1.60 -16.75
C PRO A 162 4.47 1.30 -15.33
N TYR A 163 5.47 2.03 -14.88
CA TYR A 163 6.03 1.92 -13.54
C TYR A 163 6.02 3.28 -12.83
N GLY A 164 5.42 3.33 -11.65
CA GLY A 164 5.44 4.50 -10.77
C GLY A 164 6.44 4.30 -9.62
N GLY A 165 5.95 4.04 -8.41
CA GLY A 165 6.77 3.86 -7.20
C GLY A 165 7.06 2.41 -6.80
N GLY A 166 6.54 1.42 -7.50
CA GLY A 166 6.75 0.01 -7.16
C GLY A 166 6.01 -0.46 -5.89
N THR A 167 4.99 0.26 -5.44
CA THR A 167 4.30 0.02 -4.17
C THR A 167 3.01 -0.81 -4.30
N SER A 168 2.82 -1.50 -5.43
CA SER A 168 1.67 -2.38 -5.69
C SER A 168 1.56 -3.47 -4.62
N VAL A 169 0.34 -3.73 -4.16
CA VAL A 169 -0.04 -4.77 -3.19
C VAL A 169 -1.03 -5.79 -3.79
N SER A 170 -0.98 -5.97 -5.12
CA SER A 170 -1.89 -6.84 -5.87
C SER A 170 -1.18 -7.64 -6.97
N CYS A 171 0.15 -7.77 -6.90
CA CYS A 171 0.99 -8.34 -7.97
C CYS A 171 0.76 -7.65 -9.33
N ALA A 172 0.35 -6.37 -9.32
CA ALA A 172 0.06 -5.65 -10.57
C ALA A 172 1.31 -5.44 -11.45
N LEU A 173 2.50 -5.36 -10.84
CA LEU A 173 3.78 -5.21 -11.55
C LEU A 173 4.44 -6.56 -11.92
N LYS A 174 3.94 -7.69 -11.40
CA LYS A 174 4.44 -9.02 -11.76
C LYS A 174 4.24 -9.24 -13.27
N LEU A 175 5.32 -9.45 -13.99
CA LEU A 175 5.27 -9.58 -15.45
C LEU A 175 4.72 -10.95 -15.86
N PRO A 176 3.90 -11.04 -16.95
CA PRO A 176 3.37 -12.31 -17.43
C PRO A 176 4.50 -13.23 -17.90
N ALA A 177 4.59 -14.44 -17.32
CA ALA A 177 5.66 -15.39 -17.63
C ALA A 177 5.63 -15.87 -19.10
N HIS A 178 4.45 -15.87 -19.72
CA HIS A 178 4.24 -16.30 -21.10
C HIS A 178 4.52 -15.20 -22.14
N GLU A 179 4.73 -13.93 -21.73
CA GLU A 179 4.99 -12.84 -22.67
C GLU A 179 6.34 -13.03 -23.37
N GLN A 180 6.29 -13.25 -24.69
CA GLN A 180 7.44 -13.52 -25.54
C GLN A 180 7.99 -12.27 -26.23
N ARG A 181 7.22 -11.18 -26.24
CA ARG A 181 7.70 -9.90 -26.77
C ARG A 181 8.74 -9.30 -25.84
N MET A 182 9.55 -8.39 -26.37
CA MET A 182 10.36 -7.51 -25.53
C MET A 182 9.46 -6.71 -24.61
N ILE A 183 9.75 -6.69 -23.31
CA ILE A 183 9.02 -5.91 -22.30
C ILE A 183 9.85 -4.69 -21.93
N VAL A 184 9.26 -3.52 -22.13
CA VAL A 184 9.81 -2.23 -21.67
C VAL A 184 9.08 -1.79 -20.41
N SER A 185 9.79 -1.64 -19.31
CA SER A 185 9.26 -0.93 -18.14
C SER A 185 9.42 0.57 -18.35
N VAL A 186 8.31 1.31 -18.28
CA VAL A 186 8.29 2.76 -18.51
C VAL A 186 8.26 3.47 -17.16
N ASP A 187 9.40 3.98 -16.74
CA ASP A 187 9.53 4.71 -15.47
C ASP A 187 9.04 6.15 -15.62
N MET A 188 8.03 6.50 -14.82
CA MET A 188 7.39 7.82 -14.82
C MET A 188 8.01 8.82 -13.84
N GLN A 189 8.97 8.42 -13.00
CA GLN A 189 9.42 9.23 -11.87
C GLN A 189 10.14 10.54 -12.26
N ARG A 190 10.58 10.68 -13.54
CA ARG A 190 11.14 11.94 -14.05
C ARG A 190 10.07 12.93 -14.55
N MET A 191 8.79 12.52 -14.59
CA MET A 191 7.66 13.40 -14.83
C MET A 191 7.04 13.82 -13.49
N ASP A 192 7.72 14.70 -12.77
CA ASP A 192 7.44 15.04 -11.37
C ASP A 192 7.04 16.51 -11.15
N ALA A 193 6.77 17.25 -12.21
CA ALA A 193 6.49 18.69 -12.10
C ALA A 193 5.07 18.97 -11.59
N ILE A 194 4.94 20.01 -10.75
CA ILE A 194 3.68 20.76 -10.58
C ILE A 194 3.69 21.84 -11.66
N GLU A 195 2.87 21.66 -12.70
CA GLU A 195 2.87 22.54 -13.88
C GLU A 195 2.30 23.92 -13.58
N TRP A 196 1.23 23.96 -12.79
CA TRP A 196 0.61 25.18 -12.32
C TRP A 196 -0.22 24.94 -11.04
N ILE A 197 -0.42 26.03 -10.27
CA ILE A 197 -1.30 26.09 -9.11
C ILE A 197 -2.29 27.22 -9.30
N ASP A 198 -3.56 26.91 -9.37
CA ASP A 198 -4.67 27.85 -9.37
C ASP A 198 -5.12 28.10 -7.93
N ARG A 199 -4.61 29.17 -7.33
CA ARG A 199 -4.84 29.52 -5.93
C ARG A 199 -6.26 30.02 -5.67
N GLU A 200 -6.93 30.54 -6.70
CA GLU A 200 -8.27 31.08 -6.61
C GLU A 200 -9.31 29.96 -6.65
N ASN A 201 -9.10 28.97 -7.50
CA ASN A 201 -10.00 27.84 -7.69
C ASN A 201 -9.55 26.57 -6.94
N PHE A 202 -8.46 26.63 -6.18
CA PHE A 202 -7.95 25.51 -5.37
C PHE A 202 -7.66 24.25 -6.17
N ARG A 203 -6.91 24.38 -7.26
CA ARG A 203 -6.52 23.29 -8.16
C ARG A 203 -5.04 23.36 -8.50
N ALA A 204 -4.47 22.22 -8.85
CA ALA A 204 -3.13 22.13 -9.42
C ALA A 204 -3.09 21.11 -10.55
N SER A 205 -2.34 21.42 -11.62
CA SER A 205 -1.94 20.43 -12.62
C SER A 205 -0.61 19.82 -12.23
N VAL A 206 -0.56 18.51 -12.19
CA VAL A 206 0.58 17.77 -11.64
C VAL A 206 0.90 16.60 -12.54
N GLN A 207 2.19 16.42 -12.87
CA GLN A 207 2.66 15.27 -13.61
C GLN A 207 2.56 13.98 -12.78
N ALA A 208 2.23 12.89 -13.43
CA ALA A 208 1.81 11.65 -12.77
C ALA A 208 2.94 10.87 -12.06
N GLY A 209 4.19 11.16 -12.39
CA GLY A 209 5.35 10.50 -11.79
C GLY A 209 5.80 11.09 -10.44
N ILE A 210 5.23 12.23 -10.01
CA ILE A 210 5.58 12.83 -8.73
C ILE A 210 5.26 11.89 -7.57
N MET A 211 6.20 11.76 -6.63
CA MET A 211 5.95 10.99 -5.39
C MET A 211 5.07 11.78 -4.43
N GLY A 212 4.23 11.07 -3.68
CA GLY A 212 3.25 11.71 -2.82
C GLY A 212 3.85 12.60 -1.74
N GLN A 213 4.94 12.18 -1.12
CA GLN A 213 5.63 13.01 -0.13
C GLN A 213 6.15 14.31 -0.77
N GLU A 214 6.75 14.23 -1.93
CA GLU A 214 7.28 15.37 -2.65
C GLU A 214 6.17 16.32 -3.11
N LEU A 215 5.04 15.78 -3.58
CA LEU A 215 3.85 16.56 -3.89
C LEU A 215 3.36 17.36 -2.68
N GLU A 216 3.22 16.72 -1.53
CA GLU A 216 2.79 17.38 -0.29
C GLU A 216 3.79 18.44 0.19
N GLU A 217 5.09 18.16 0.14
CA GLU A 217 6.14 19.10 0.51
C GLU A 217 6.14 20.34 -0.39
N ARG A 218 6.05 20.16 -1.72
CA ARG A 218 5.99 21.27 -2.68
C ARG A 218 4.70 22.09 -2.55
N LEU A 219 3.54 21.44 -2.36
CA LEU A 219 2.28 22.14 -2.11
C LEU A 219 2.32 22.90 -0.77
N ALA A 220 2.94 22.34 0.26
CA ALA A 220 3.03 22.98 1.57
C ALA A 220 3.85 24.28 1.55
N VAL A 221 4.89 24.37 0.73
CA VAL A 221 5.65 25.62 0.49
C VAL A 221 4.73 26.72 -0.05
N GLU A 222 3.73 26.36 -0.85
CA GLU A 222 2.75 27.24 -1.44
C GLU A 222 1.51 27.48 -0.55
N GLY A 223 1.48 26.87 0.66
CA GLY A 223 0.40 26.99 1.64
C GLY A 223 -0.78 26.03 1.41
N PHE A 224 -0.56 24.96 0.63
CA PHE A 224 -1.60 24.00 0.25
C PHE A 224 -1.23 22.55 0.62
N THR A 225 -2.21 21.66 0.55
CA THR A 225 -2.11 20.20 0.64
C THR A 225 -3.14 19.57 -0.30
N CYS A 226 -2.85 18.42 -0.89
CA CYS A 226 -3.90 17.60 -1.51
C CYS A 226 -4.55 16.65 -0.49
N GLY A 227 -3.88 16.37 0.62
CA GLY A 227 -4.37 15.56 1.72
C GLY A 227 -4.45 14.07 1.45
N HIS A 228 -4.04 13.60 0.27
CA HIS A 228 -3.97 12.17 -0.04
C HIS A 228 -2.71 11.57 0.57
N GLU A 229 -2.88 10.76 1.60
CA GLU A 229 -1.77 10.21 2.39
C GLU A 229 -1.93 8.69 2.53
N PRO A 230 -1.62 7.89 1.49
CA PRO A 230 -1.56 6.43 1.62
C PRO A 230 -0.39 6.00 2.48
N ASP A 231 -0.41 4.76 2.97
CA ASP A 231 0.67 4.20 3.81
C ASP A 231 2.05 4.23 3.10
N SER A 232 2.05 4.23 1.76
CA SER A 232 3.23 4.27 0.89
C SER A 232 3.56 5.66 0.33
N VAL A 233 3.05 6.74 0.90
CA VAL A 233 3.11 8.12 0.36
C VAL A 233 4.52 8.57 -0.06
N GLU A 234 5.55 8.08 0.63
CA GLU A 234 6.95 8.42 0.36
C GLU A 234 7.52 7.79 -0.93
N LEU A 235 6.88 6.74 -1.44
CA LEU A 235 7.35 5.97 -2.59
C LEU A 235 6.33 5.87 -3.71
N SER A 236 5.03 6.00 -3.41
CA SER A 236 3.96 5.91 -4.40
C SER A 236 3.78 7.22 -5.16
N THR A 237 3.37 7.11 -6.43
CA THR A 237 3.20 8.25 -7.33
C THR A 237 1.73 8.58 -7.57
N LEU A 238 1.45 9.82 -7.98
CA LEU A 238 0.10 10.27 -8.34
C LEU A 238 -0.54 9.37 -9.41
N GLY A 239 0.20 9.03 -10.46
CA GLY A 239 -0.29 8.13 -11.52
C GLY A 239 -0.60 6.73 -11.00
N GLY A 240 0.22 6.21 -10.07
CA GLY A 240 -0.03 4.95 -9.40
C GLY A 240 -1.31 4.98 -8.55
N TRP A 241 -1.57 6.08 -7.84
CA TRP A 241 -2.81 6.25 -7.07
C TRP A 241 -4.05 6.20 -7.96
N ILE A 242 -4.01 6.91 -9.09
CA ILE A 242 -5.12 6.92 -10.06
C ILE A 242 -5.30 5.53 -10.66
N ALA A 243 -4.21 4.91 -11.13
CA ALA A 243 -4.25 3.61 -11.77
C ALA A 243 -4.77 2.47 -10.88
N THR A 244 -4.64 2.60 -9.55
CA THR A 244 -5.15 1.61 -8.58
C THR A 244 -6.42 2.06 -7.86
N ASN A 245 -6.95 3.24 -8.17
CA ASN A 245 -8.09 3.83 -7.45
C ASN A 245 -7.84 3.89 -5.94
N ALA A 246 -6.71 4.46 -5.55
CA ALA A 246 -6.17 4.42 -4.19
C ALA A 246 -6.99 5.24 -3.18
N SER A 247 -6.85 4.90 -1.91
CA SER A 247 -7.42 5.65 -0.81
C SER A 247 -6.35 5.99 0.24
N GLY A 248 -6.41 7.22 0.76
CA GLY A 248 -5.46 7.72 1.74
C GLY A 248 -5.98 7.64 3.18
N MET A 249 -5.07 7.72 4.14
CA MET A 249 -5.37 7.69 5.58
C MET A 249 -6.29 8.80 6.05
N LYS A 250 -6.32 9.94 5.32
CA LYS A 250 -7.11 11.14 5.63
C LYS A 250 -8.34 11.28 4.74
N LYS A 251 -8.80 10.18 4.12
CA LYS A 251 -9.92 10.22 3.17
C LYS A 251 -11.20 10.80 3.77
N ASN A 252 -11.41 10.70 5.08
CA ASN A 252 -12.60 11.27 5.72
C ASN A 252 -12.71 12.79 5.56
N ARG A 253 -11.58 13.47 5.38
CA ARG A 253 -11.53 14.92 5.16
C ARG A 253 -11.37 15.29 3.69
N TYR A 254 -10.48 14.61 2.98
CA TYR A 254 -10.05 15.02 1.64
C TYR A 254 -10.65 14.16 0.52
N GLY A 255 -11.29 13.05 0.85
CA GLY A 255 -11.80 12.10 -0.12
C GLY A 255 -10.79 11.03 -0.54
N ASN A 256 -11.24 10.10 -1.34
CA ASN A 256 -10.40 9.14 -2.06
C ASN A 256 -9.80 9.81 -3.31
N ILE A 257 -8.97 9.10 -4.05
CA ILE A 257 -8.31 9.67 -5.23
C ILE A 257 -9.32 10.13 -6.30
N GLU A 258 -10.42 9.40 -6.48
CA GLU A 258 -11.49 9.75 -7.41
C GLU A 258 -12.27 11.03 -7.01
N ASP A 259 -12.25 11.37 -5.72
CA ASP A 259 -12.83 12.62 -5.20
C ASP A 259 -11.86 13.81 -5.35
N ILE A 260 -10.54 13.53 -5.31
CA ILE A 260 -9.46 14.54 -5.35
C ILE A 260 -9.16 14.95 -6.79
N VAL A 261 -9.13 13.99 -7.71
CA VAL A 261 -8.75 14.22 -9.12
C VAL A 261 -9.94 14.73 -9.92
N GLU A 262 -9.79 15.88 -10.55
CA GLU A 262 -10.83 16.50 -11.40
C GLU A 262 -10.67 16.16 -12.88
N ASN A 263 -9.42 15.96 -13.35
CA ASN A 263 -9.12 15.57 -14.72
C ASN A 263 -7.87 14.68 -14.77
N VAL A 264 -7.81 13.81 -15.78
CA VAL A 264 -6.69 12.90 -16.03
C VAL A 264 -6.34 12.97 -17.51
N THR A 265 -5.05 13.01 -17.81
CA THR A 265 -4.54 12.78 -19.16
C THR A 265 -3.99 11.36 -19.24
N LEU A 266 -4.61 10.52 -20.05
CA LEU A 266 -4.23 9.13 -20.32
C LEU A 266 -3.81 8.99 -21.78
N VAL A 267 -2.56 8.65 -22.02
CA VAL A 267 -2.02 8.41 -23.36
C VAL A 267 -2.14 6.92 -23.68
N THR A 268 -2.86 6.62 -24.79
CA THR A 268 -3.11 5.26 -25.27
C THR A 268 -2.56 5.09 -26.69
N PRO A 269 -2.43 3.86 -27.22
CA PRO A 269 -2.09 3.64 -28.63
C PRO A 269 -3.04 4.31 -29.63
N GLN A 270 -4.27 4.61 -29.22
CA GLN A 270 -5.28 5.27 -30.08
C GLN A 270 -5.34 6.79 -29.88
N GLY A 271 -4.50 7.34 -29.02
CA GLY A 271 -4.40 8.78 -28.78
C GLY A 271 -4.58 9.16 -27.30
N VAL A 272 -4.68 10.46 -27.07
CA VAL A 272 -4.80 11.04 -25.73
C VAL A 272 -6.27 11.11 -25.32
N ILE A 273 -6.57 10.58 -24.16
CA ILE A 273 -7.90 10.62 -23.53
C ILE A 273 -7.84 11.63 -22.38
N GLU A 274 -8.54 12.75 -22.52
CA GLU A 274 -8.66 13.79 -21.50
C GLU A 274 -9.93 14.64 -21.70
N GLN A 275 -10.29 15.40 -20.68
CA GLN A 275 -11.21 16.52 -20.84
C GLN A 275 -10.43 17.80 -21.17
N LEU A 276 -10.82 18.50 -22.22
CA LEU A 276 -10.11 19.71 -22.66
C LEU A 276 -10.23 20.86 -21.64
N GLU A 277 -11.32 20.89 -20.87
CA GLU A 277 -11.57 21.90 -19.85
C GLU A 277 -11.90 21.22 -18.52
N THR A 278 -11.22 21.64 -17.45
CA THR A 278 -11.52 21.18 -16.09
C THR A 278 -12.54 22.11 -15.43
N MET A 279 -13.70 21.56 -15.13
CA MET A 279 -14.80 22.25 -14.43
C MET A 279 -15.14 21.54 -13.12
N PRO A 280 -15.66 22.26 -12.11
CA PRO A 280 -16.01 21.63 -10.83
C PRO A 280 -17.05 20.49 -10.97
N ARG A 281 -17.90 20.58 -11.99
CA ARG A 281 -18.89 19.57 -12.37
C ARG A 281 -19.38 19.81 -13.79
N VAL A 282 -19.43 18.72 -14.55
CA VAL A 282 -20.00 18.73 -15.91
C VAL A 282 -21.13 17.69 -16.03
N SER A 283 -22.02 17.90 -17.01
CA SER A 283 -23.11 16.97 -17.34
C SER A 283 -23.20 16.86 -18.86
N ASN A 284 -22.10 16.42 -19.47
CA ASN A 284 -21.93 16.33 -20.93
C ASN A 284 -21.71 14.89 -21.43
N GLY A 285 -22.15 13.90 -20.63
CA GLY A 285 -22.02 12.46 -20.93
C GLY A 285 -21.17 11.72 -19.89
N ILE A 286 -20.61 10.60 -20.30
CA ILE A 286 -19.69 9.79 -19.47
C ILE A 286 -18.34 10.54 -19.39
N GLU A 287 -17.87 10.75 -18.18
CA GLU A 287 -16.59 11.42 -17.95
C GLU A 287 -15.41 10.48 -18.26
N PRO A 288 -14.53 10.85 -19.22
CA PRO A 288 -13.41 9.98 -19.65
C PRO A 288 -12.45 9.62 -18.51
N ARG A 289 -12.26 10.49 -17.50
CA ARG A 289 -11.37 10.23 -16.38
C ARG A 289 -11.67 8.93 -15.63
N HIS A 290 -12.94 8.48 -15.62
CA HIS A 290 -13.32 7.23 -14.94
C HIS A 290 -12.71 5.97 -15.56
N ILE A 291 -12.23 6.03 -16.81
CA ILE A 291 -11.52 4.92 -17.45
C ILE A 291 -10.12 4.73 -16.86
N ALA A 292 -9.50 5.81 -16.35
CA ALA A 292 -8.16 5.76 -15.78
C ALA A 292 -8.13 5.16 -14.36
N PHE A 293 -9.21 5.37 -13.57
CA PHE A 293 -9.28 4.82 -12.21
C PHE A 293 -9.40 3.29 -12.22
N GLY A 294 -8.45 2.62 -11.57
CA GLY A 294 -8.40 1.17 -11.54
C GLY A 294 -7.96 0.53 -12.87
N SER A 295 -7.37 1.29 -13.80
CA SER A 295 -6.86 0.77 -15.07
C SER A 295 -5.62 -0.13 -14.92
N GLU A 296 -4.87 0.02 -13.83
CA GLU A 296 -3.71 -0.80 -13.44
C GLU A 296 -2.71 -1.03 -14.58
N GLY A 297 -2.48 -0.01 -15.42
CA GLY A 297 -1.52 -0.04 -16.52
C GLY A 297 -1.95 -0.81 -17.76
N ASN A 298 -3.22 -1.25 -17.86
CA ASN A 298 -3.69 -2.03 -19.02
C ASN A 298 -4.10 -1.19 -20.23
N LEU A 299 -4.40 0.10 -20.06
CA LEU A 299 -4.99 0.91 -21.13
C LEU A 299 -4.01 1.88 -21.77
N GLY A 300 -2.99 2.30 -21.04
CA GLY A 300 -2.09 3.36 -21.44
C GLY A 300 -1.29 3.88 -20.24
N ILE A 301 -0.70 5.05 -20.43
CA ILE A 301 0.13 5.75 -19.45
C ILE A 301 -0.56 7.03 -19.00
N ILE A 302 -0.77 7.19 -17.70
CA ILE A 302 -1.25 8.43 -17.10
C ILE A 302 -0.07 9.39 -17.02
N THR A 303 -0.16 10.54 -17.69
CA THR A 303 0.92 11.52 -17.77
C THR A 303 0.77 12.67 -16.81
N ARG A 304 -0.47 13.12 -16.56
CA ARG A 304 -0.79 14.20 -15.61
C ARG A 304 -2.21 14.09 -15.08
N ALA A 305 -2.47 14.82 -14.02
CA ALA A 305 -3.82 15.02 -13.50
C ALA A 305 -4.01 16.44 -12.97
N VAL A 306 -5.25 16.94 -13.05
CA VAL A 306 -5.67 18.14 -12.31
C VAL A 306 -6.30 17.66 -11.00
N ILE A 307 -5.73 18.11 -9.89
CA ILE A 307 -6.13 17.71 -8.54
C ILE A 307 -6.69 18.91 -7.75
N LYS A 308 -7.62 18.63 -6.88
CA LYS A 308 -8.06 19.57 -5.83
C LYS A 308 -6.95 19.74 -4.80
N ILE A 309 -6.76 20.97 -4.36
CA ILE A 309 -5.88 21.30 -3.26
C ILE A 309 -6.66 22.07 -2.18
N HIS A 310 -6.19 22.00 -0.97
CA HIS A 310 -6.79 22.65 0.19
C HIS A 310 -5.77 23.52 0.89
N LYS A 311 -6.20 24.60 1.58
CA LYS A 311 -5.30 25.33 2.48
C LYS A 311 -4.74 24.39 3.53
N LEU A 312 -3.48 24.59 3.91
CA LEU A 312 -2.90 23.87 5.05
C LEU A 312 -3.79 24.07 6.29
N PRO A 313 -4.04 23.00 7.06
CA PRO A 313 -4.83 23.11 8.28
C PRO A 313 -4.13 24.00 9.31
N GLU A 314 -4.90 24.89 9.96
CA GLU A 314 -4.40 25.72 11.06
C GLU A 314 -3.98 24.89 12.27
N VAL A 315 -4.72 23.81 12.52
CA VAL A 315 -4.51 22.90 13.64
C VAL A 315 -4.46 21.46 13.13
N LYS A 316 -3.43 20.72 13.56
CA LYS A 316 -3.36 19.25 13.45
C LYS A 316 -3.18 18.68 14.84
N LYS A 317 -4.15 17.88 15.29
CA LYS A 317 -4.18 17.30 16.63
C LYS A 317 -4.33 15.79 16.58
N TYR A 318 -3.56 15.11 17.39
CA TYR A 318 -3.62 13.66 17.54
C TYR A 318 -4.39 13.28 18.80
N GLY A 319 -5.01 12.11 18.78
CA GLY A 319 -5.67 11.55 19.93
C GLY A 319 -5.66 10.02 19.91
N SER A 320 -5.88 9.42 21.06
CA SER A 320 -6.16 7.99 21.15
C SER A 320 -7.19 7.70 22.21
N LEU A 321 -7.98 6.65 21.97
CA LEU A 321 -9.00 6.12 22.88
C LEU A 321 -8.74 4.64 23.09
N VAL A 322 -8.96 4.17 24.32
CA VAL A 322 -8.89 2.75 24.69
C VAL A 322 -10.29 2.30 25.06
N PHE A 323 -10.77 1.24 24.43
CA PHE A 323 -12.06 0.60 24.69
C PHE A 323 -11.84 -0.75 25.35
N ARG A 324 -12.84 -1.23 26.06
CA ARG A 324 -12.76 -2.51 26.77
C ARG A 324 -12.68 -3.72 25.85
N ASP A 325 -13.27 -3.63 24.64
CA ASP A 325 -13.29 -4.65 23.60
C ASP A 325 -13.53 -4.04 22.21
N PHE A 326 -13.33 -4.85 21.17
CA PHE A 326 -13.47 -4.44 19.78
C PHE A 326 -14.92 -4.11 19.40
N GLU A 327 -15.89 -4.82 19.99
CA GLU A 327 -17.32 -4.57 19.77
C GLU A 327 -17.73 -3.17 20.24
N THR A 328 -17.30 -2.80 21.44
CA THR A 328 -17.53 -1.45 21.99
C THR A 328 -16.87 -0.36 21.14
N GLY A 329 -15.64 -0.62 20.66
CA GLY A 329 -14.93 0.28 19.75
C GLY A 329 -15.65 0.44 18.41
N THR A 330 -16.16 -0.63 17.84
CA THR A 330 -16.93 -0.63 16.59
C THR A 330 -18.24 0.13 16.75
N ALA A 331 -18.96 -0.08 17.85
CA ALA A 331 -20.22 0.63 18.14
C ALA A 331 -19.98 2.15 18.29
N PHE A 332 -18.86 2.55 18.90
CA PHE A 332 -18.44 3.96 18.95
C PHE A 332 -18.18 4.53 17.55
N LEU A 333 -17.46 3.79 16.67
CA LEU A 333 -17.19 4.22 15.31
C LEU A 333 -18.47 4.36 14.48
N TYR A 334 -19.42 3.43 14.65
CA TYR A 334 -20.73 3.49 14.02
C TYR A 334 -21.48 4.80 14.38
N GLU A 335 -21.56 5.13 15.66
CA GLU A 335 -22.24 6.33 16.11
C GLU A 335 -21.51 7.60 15.67
N LEU A 336 -20.18 7.60 15.65
CA LEU A 336 -19.38 8.71 15.16
C LEU A 336 -19.62 8.96 13.66
N ALA A 337 -19.64 7.92 12.85
CA ALA A 337 -19.92 8.00 11.41
C ALA A 337 -21.32 8.58 11.13
N HIS A 338 -22.32 8.25 11.97
CA HIS A 338 -23.69 8.74 11.81
C HIS A 338 -23.95 10.11 12.51
N ALA A 339 -23.03 10.56 13.35
CA ALA A 339 -23.08 11.91 13.92
C ALA A 339 -22.68 13.01 12.93
N GLY A 340 -22.21 12.66 11.73
CA GLY A 340 -21.78 13.61 10.71
C GLY A 340 -20.46 14.32 11.04
N VAL A 341 -19.68 13.78 11.97
CA VAL A 341 -18.39 14.34 12.39
C VAL A 341 -17.30 13.32 12.07
N PHE A 342 -16.50 13.64 11.06
CA PHE A 342 -15.40 12.79 10.65
C PHE A 342 -14.07 13.49 10.95
N PRO A 343 -13.25 12.97 11.91
CA PRO A 343 -11.86 13.38 11.98
C PRO A 343 -11.14 13.00 10.69
N ALA A 344 -10.07 13.68 10.34
CA ALA A 344 -9.33 13.41 9.12
C ALA A 344 -8.93 11.94 8.99
N SER A 345 -8.52 11.33 10.12
CA SER A 345 -8.25 9.89 10.23
C SER A 345 -8.74 9.35 11.56
N ILE A 346 -9.34 8.17 11.54
CA ILE A 346 -9.61 7.38 12.74
C ILE A 346 -9.45 5.91 12.40
N ARG A 347 -8.72 5.17 13.24
CA ARG A 347 -8.46 3.75 13.07
C ARG A 347 -8.71 3.03 14.37
N LEU A 348 -9.40 1.89 14.31
CA LEU A 348 -9.62 1.01 15.46
C LEU A 348 -8.78 -0.25 15.29
N LEU A 349 -7.88 -0.48 16.22
CA LEU A 349 -6.97 -1.62 16.29
C LEU A 349 -7.56 -2.65 17.23
N ASP A 350 -7.53 -3.93 16.88
CA ASP A 350 -7.89 -5.02 17.79
C ASP A 350 -6.85 -5.19 18.93
N ASN A 351 -7.05 -6.18 19.79
CA ASN A 351 -6.14 -6.43 20.90
C ASN A 351 -4.72 -6.79 20.45
N ILE A 352 -4.60 -7.60 19.39
CA ILE A 352 -3.29 -8.07 18.91
C ILE A 352 -2.49 -6.89 18.37
N GLN A 353 -3.08 -6.05 17.53
CA GLN A 353 -2.40 -4.85 17.02
C GLN A 353 -2.17 -3.79 18.11
N PHE A 354 -3.05 -3.68 19.08
CA PHE A 354 -2.78 -2.84 20.26
C PHE A 354 -1.52 -3.31 21.00
N ARG A 355 -1.39 -4.61 21.27
CA ARG A 355 -0.20 -5.21 21.88
C ARG A 355 1.04 -5.02 21.00
N PHE A 356 0.91 -5.20 19.70
CA PHE A 356 1.98 -4.91 18.73
C PHE A 356 2.47 -3.46 18.86
N GLY A 357 1.55 -2.49 18.87
CA GLY A 357 1.89 -1.07 19.08
C GLY A 357 2.58 -0.80 20.42
N GLN A 358 2.30 -1.60 21.47
CA GLN A 358 3.05 -1.52 22.74
C GLN A 358 4.45 -2.13 22.61
N ALA A 359 4.61 -3.23 21.88
CA ALA A 359 5.89 -3.91 21.63
C ALA A 359 6.90 -3.04 20.85
N LEU A 360 6.40 -2.11 20.04
CA LEU A 360 7.19 -1.15 19.27
C LEU A 360 7.60 0.11 20.08
N LYS A 361 7.31 0.16 21.37
CA LYS A 361 7.78 1.25 22.23
C LYS A 361 9.29 1.15 22.47
N PRO A 362 9.99 2.31 22.51
CA PRO A 362 11.38 2.31 22.94
C PRO A 362 11.50 1.86 24.38
N ARG A 363 12.70 1.47 24.80
CA ARG A 363 13.01 1.12 26.18
C ARG A 363 12.57 2.25 27.12
N PRO A 364 11.67 1.99 28.06
CA PRO A 364 11.14 3.04 28.93
C PRO A 364 12.19 3.50 29.94
N THR A 365 12.15 4.76 30.33
CA THR A 365 12.81 5.24 31.55
C THR A 365 12.11 4.72 32.79
N ALA A 366 12.77 4.76 33.96
CA ALA A 366 12.18 4.29 35.23
C ALA A 366 10.87 5.04 35.55
N SER A 367 10.76 6.32 35.21
CA SER A 367 9.54 7.13 35.42
C SER A 367 8.42 6.72 34.46
N GLU A 368 8.72 6.45 33.20
CA GLU A 368 7.76 5.96 32.22
C GLU A 368 7.26 4.55 32.53
N GLU A 369 8.15 3.69 33.05
CA GLU A 369 7.76 2.35 33.48
C GLU A 369 6.79 2.41 34.68
N MET A 370 7.06 3.27 35.66
CA MET A 370 6.16 3.47 36.78
C MET A 370 4.80 4.04 36.34
N MET A 371 4.79 5.03 35.44
CA MET A 371 3.56 5.59 34.91
C MET A 371 2.76 4.54 34.10
N SER A 372 3.44 3.71 33.31
CA SER A 372 2.81 2.62 32.56
C SER A 372 2.16 1.58 33.50
N LYS A 373 2.81 1.23 34.59
CA LYS A 373 2.24 0.34 35.64
C LYS A 373 0.98 0.95 36.27
N VAL A 374 1.00 2.25 36.57
CA VAL A 374 -0.17 2.96 37.11
C VAL A 374 -1.31 2.97 36.10
N GLN A 375 -1.04 3.29 34.84
CA GLN A 375 -2.06 3.28 33.78
C GLN A 375 -2.64 1.88 33.57
N LYS A 376 -1.80 0.84 33.53
CA LYS A 376 -2.25 -0.55 33.44
C LYS A 376 -3.15 -0.93 34.60
N THR A 377 -2.75 -0.63 35.82
CA THR A 377 -3.55 -0.90 37.05
C THR A 377 -4.88 -0.14 37.00
N PHE A 378 -4.88 1.11 36.56
CA PHE A 378 -6.10 1.89 36.38
C PHE A 378 -7.08 1.24 35.43
N LEU A 379 -6.60 0.82 34.23
CA LEU A 379 -7.44 0.17 33.21
C LEU A 379 -7.95 -1.19 33.73
N THR A 380 -7.09 -2.02 34.26
CA THR A 380 -7.45 -3.41 34.64
C THR A 380 -8.22 -3.50 35.94
N THR A 381 -7.78 -2.80 36.99
CA THR A 381 -8.35 -2.94 38.34
C THR A 381 -9.49 -1.95 38.58
N ILE A 382 -9.35 -0.68 38.16
CA ILE A 382 -10.37 0.36 38.42
C ILE A 382 -11.47 0.35 37.37
N LYS A 383 -11.08 0.24 36.08
CA LYS A 383 -12.03 0.19 34.97
C LYS A 383 -12.52 -1.23 34.63
N GLY A 384 -11.85 -2.26 35.11
CA GLY A 384 -12.20 -3.66 34.88
C GLY A 384 -12.00 -4.12 33.42
N PHE A 385 -11.09 -3.48 32.68
CA PHE A 385 -10.79 -3.88 31.32
C PHE A 385 -9.92 -5.14 31.32
N ASP A 386 -10.29 -6.12 30.49
CA ASP A 386 -9.47 -7.31 30.27
C ASP A 386 -8.30 -6.97 29.34
N PRO A 387 -7.03 -7.14 29.75
CA PRO A 387 -5.85 -6.90 28.91
C PRO A 387 -5.83 -7.68 27.59
N HIS A 388 -6.56 -8.81 27.51
CA HIS A 388 -6.64 -9.67 26.34
C HIS A 388 -7.80 -9.32 25.40
N GLN A 389 -8.65 -8.36 25.76
CA GLN A 389 -9.78 -7.93 24.94
C GLN A 389 -9.73 -6.45 24.55
N LEU A 390 -9.06 -5.61 25.38
CA LEU A 390 -9.02 -4.18 25.12
C LEU A 390 -8.44 -3.85 23.74
N CYS A 391 -9.02 -2.84 23.12
CA CYS A 391 -8.61 -2.32 21.82
C CYS A 391 -8.37 -0.81 21.88
N ALA A 392 -7.80 -0.23 20.84
CA ALA A 392 -7.49 1.19 20.81
C ALA A 392 -7.86 1.84 19.46
N ALA A 393 -8.36 3.07 19.54
CA ALA A 393 -8.47 3.92 18.36
C ALA A 393 -7.38 4.99 18.36
N THR A 394 -6.80 5.26 17.18
CA THR A 394 -5.93 6.40 16.92
C THR A 394 -6.69 7.41 16.06
N ILE A 395 -6.53 8.70 16.36
CA ILE A 395 -7.34 9.77 15.77
C ILE A 395 -6.42 10.89 15.30
N VAL A 396 -6.71 11.44 14.11
CA VAL A 396 -6.12 12.69 13.61
C VAL A 396 -7.26 13.66 13.29
N MET A 397 -7.24 14.80 13.94
CA MET A 397 -8.13 15.93 13.67
C MET A 397 -7.30 17.05 13.07
N GLU A 398 -7.71 17.58 11.94
CA GLU A 398 -7.05 18.73 11.32
C GLU A 398 -8.08 19.62 10.62
N GLY A 399 -7.79 20.92 10.57
CA GLY A 399 -8.67 21.94 9.98
C GLY A 399 -8.53 23.29 10.65
N ALA A 400 -9.59 24.11 10.60
CA ALA A 400 -9.68 25.34 11.36
C ALA A 400 -9.76 25.07 12.86
N ALA A 401 -9.33 25.99 13.69
CA ALA A 401 -9.24 25.79 15.14
C ALA A 401 -10.60 25.48 15.79
N ASP A 402 -11.66 26.13 15.37
CA ASP A 402 -13.03 25.90 15.86
C ASP A 402 -13.60 24.57 15.37
N GLU A 403 -13.32 24.18 14.14
CA GLU A 403 -13.69 22.87 13.57
C GLU A 403 -13.06 21.73 14.40
N VAL A 404 -11.76 21.80 14.64
CA VAL A 404 -11.03 20.80 15.44
C VAL A 404 -11.55 20.74 16.89
N ALA A 405 -11.84 21.88 17.49
CA ALA A 405 -12.41 21.94 18.83
C ALA A 405 -13.81 21.28 18.90
N TYR A 406 -14.64 21.49 17.88
CA TYR A 406 -15.96 20.86 17.77
C TYR A 406 -15.82 19.34 17.58
N GLN A 407 -14.95 18.88 16.67
CA GLN A 407 -14.68 17.46 16.48
C GLN A 407 -14.25 16.79 17.79
N GLU A 408 -13.32 17.40 18.52
CA GLU A 408 -12.84 16.88 19.80
C GLU A 408 -13.96 16.77 20.83
N GLN A 409 -14.84 17.80 20.91
CA GLN A 409 -15.98 17.79 21.83
C GLN A 409 -16.95 16.64 21.54
N VAL A 410 -17.29 16.43 20.26
CA VAL A 410 -18.18 15.32 19.85
C VAL A 410 -17.54 13.97 20.14
N ILE A 411 -16.29 13.79 19.76
CA ILE A 411 -15.53 12.56 20.01
C ILE A 411 -15.48 12.25 21.50
N LYS A 412 -15.14 13.22 22.36
CA LYS A 412 -15.11 13.04 23.82
C LYS A 412 -16.47 12.65 24.41
N ARG A 413 -17.54 13.30 23.92
CA ARG A 413 -18.90 13.01 24.38
C ARG A 413 -19.30 11.55 24.02
N LEU A 414 -19.06 11.14 22.78
CA LEU A 414 -19.36 9.77 22.34
C LEU A 414 -18.47 8.76 23.03
N ALA A 415 -17.17 9.01 23.14
CA ALA A 415 -16.24 8.16 23.86
C ALA A 415 -16.68 7.92 25.32
N GLY A 416 -17.17 8.96 26.01
CA GLY A 416 -17.73 8.86 27.36
C GLY A 416 -18.94 7.93 27.44
N LYS A 417 -19.84 7.95 26.44
CA LYS A 417 -21.01 7.06 26.34
C LYS A 417 -20.59 5.59 26.30
N TYR A 418 -19.50 5.29 25.60
CA TYR A 418 -18.96 3.93 25.46
C TYR A 418 -17.92 3.56 26.52
N GLY A 419 -17.75 4.39 27.56
CA GLY A 419 -16.82 4.13 28.65
C GLY A 419 -15.35 4.12 28.25
N ALA A 420 -15.02 4.71 27.09
CA ALA A 420 -13.64 4.77 26.59
C ALA A 420 -12.75 5.62 27.50
N VAL A 421 -11.48 5.29 27.53
CA VAL A 421 -10.44 6.00 28.28
C VAL A 421 -9.49 6.68 27.30
N SER A 422 -9.15 7.95 27.55
CA SER A 422 -8.16 8.64 26.72
C SER A 422 -6.78 7.99 26.88
N GLY A 423 -6.18 7.61 25.76
CA GLY A 423 -4.79 7.13 25.68
C GLY A 423 -3.77 8.26 25.48
N GLY A 424 -4.25 9.51 25.28
CA GLY A 424 -3.42 10.69 25.11
C GLY A 424 -2.95 10.94 23.67
N GLU A 425 -2.47 12.16 23.42
CA GLU A 425 -2.02 12.63 22.11
C GLU A 425 -0.76 11.91 21.63
N GLY A 426 0.23 11.71 22.52
CA GLY A 426 1.48 11.05 22.18
C GLY A 426 1.30 9.61 21.69
N ASN A 427 0.36 8.85 22.27
CA ASN A 427 0.01 7.52 21.79
C ASN A 427 -0.70 7.58 20.44
N GLY A 428 -1.58 8.57 20.21
CA GLY A 428 -2.25 8.79 18.93
C GLY A 428 -1.25 9.10 17.83
N LYS A 429 -0.35 10.05 18.05
CA LYS A 429 0.70 10.42 17.09
C LYS A 429 1.60 9.23 16.77
N ARG A 430 2.11 8.51 17.78
CA ARG A 430 2.94 7.34 17.55
C ARG A 430 2.20 6.27 16.74
N GLY A 431 0.95 5.94 17.12
CA GLY A 431 0.16 4.93 16.41
C GLY A 431 -0.10 5.30 14.94
N TYR A 432 -0.27 6.58 14.64
CA TYR A 432 -0.38 7.05 13.28
C TYR A 432 0.94 6.89 12.49
N MET A 433 2.05 7.32 13.09
CA MET A 433 3.38 7.28 12.45
C MET A 433 3.97 5.87 12.29
N LEU A 434 3.50 4.88 13.08
CA LEU A 434 3.96 3.49 12.97
C LEU A 434 3.60 2.86 11.62
N THR A 435 2.61 3.38 10.92
CA THR A 435 2.21 2.90 9.59
C THR A 435 3.38 2.85 8.62
N TYR A 436 4.25 3.86 8.63
CA TYR A 436 5.41 3.93 7.73
C TYR A 436 6.51 2.90 8.04
N ALA A 437 6.51 2.30 9.21
CA ALA A 437 7.51 1.31 9.62
C ALA A 437 7.09 -0.15 9.38
N ILE A 438 5.80 -0.41 9.09
CA ILE A 438 5.27 -1.78 9.04
C ILE A 438 5.92 -2.63 7.95
N ALA A 439 6.15 -2.07 6.76
CA ALA A 439 6.78 -2.80 5.66
C ALA A 439 8.26 -3.15 5.96
N TYR A 440 8.98 -2.27 6.66
CA TYR A 440 10.34 -2.59 7.14
C TYR A 440 10.35 -3.71 8.19
N ILE A 441 9.35 -3.74 9.08
CA ILE A 441 9.21 -4.81 10.09
C ILE A 441 8.89 -6.13 9.40
N ARG A 442 8.07 -6.13 8.35
CA ARG A 442 7.79 -7.31 7.53
C ARG A 442 9.09 -7.87 6.94
N ASP A 443 9.87 -7.03 6.25
CA ASP A 443 11.12 -7.44 5.62
C ASP A 443 12.13 -7.98 6.66
N PHE A 444 12.24 -7.30 7.80
CA PHE A 444 13.06 -7.74 8.92
C PHE A 444 12.63 -9.12 9.45
N LEU A 445 11.35 -9.34 9.68
CA LEU A 445 10.84 -10.63 10.19
C LEU A 445 10.96 -11.74 9.14
N THR A 446 10.90 -11.40 7.84
CA THR A 446 11.10 -12.37 6.76
C THR A 446 12.50 -13.00 6.79
N ASP A 447 13.51 -12.22 7.18
CA ASP A 447 14.89 -12.72 7.39
C ASP A 447 14.98 -13.75 8.53
N TYR A 448 14.02 -13.72 9.46
CA TYR A 448 13.91 -14.65 10.60
C TYR A 448 12.77 -15.67 10.45
N HIS A 449 12.52 -16.10 9.21
CA HIS A 449 11.53 -17.12 8.88
C HIS A 449 10.09 -16.78 9.28
N VAL A 450 9.68 -15.52 9.15
CA VAL A 450 8.28 -15.10 9.32
C VAL A 450 7.82 -14.41 8.05
N ILE A 451 6.83 -14.96 7.37
CA ILE A 451 6.17 -14.33 6.24
C ILE A 451 4.89 -13.64 6.72
N GLY A 452 4.59 -12.48 6.17
CA GLY A 452 3.36 -11.77 6.52
C GLY A 452 3.07 -10.62 5.56
N GLU A 453 1.77 -10.32 5.44
CA GLU A 453 1.26 -9.25 4.60
C GLU A 453 -0.04 -8.69 5.18
N THR A 454 -0.49 -7.56 4.62
CA THR A 454 -1.78 -6.95 4.91
C THR A 454 -2.65 -6.94 3.65
N TYR A 455 -3.92 -7.28 3.82
CA TYR A 455 -4.93 -7.15 2.78
C TYR A 455 -6.22 -6.54 3.37
N GLU A 456 -7.04 -5.95 2.53
CA GLU A 456 -8.16 -5.16 2.98
C GLU A 456 -9.46 -5.52 2.24
N THR A 457 -10.57 -5.07 2.80
CA THR A 457 -11.91 -5.21 2.24
C THR A 457 -12.81 -4.08 2.73
N THR A 458 -13.90 -3.85 2.02
CA THR A 458 -15.02 -3.03 2.52
C THR A 458 -16.16 -3.93 2.94
N VAL A 459 -16.74 -3.65 4.10
CA VAL A 459 -17.93 -4.35 4.60
C VAL A 459 -18.97 -3.36 5.11
N SER A 460 -20.26 -3.74 5.03
CA SER A 460 -21.32 -3.00 5.71
C SER A 460 -21.20 -3.13 7.23
N TRP A 461 -21.68 -2.14 7.98
CA TRP A 461 -21.61 -2.09 9.44
C TRP A 461 -22.10 -3.37 10.12
N SER A 462 -23.16 -4.00 9.60
CA SER A 462 -23.75 -5.20 10.17
C SER A 462 -22.93 -6.48 9.99
N ARG A 463 -21.88 -6.46 9.13
CA ARG A 463 -21.09 -7.64 8.78
C ARG A 463 -19.69 -7.66 9.40
N ILE A 464 -19.28 -6.59 10.09
CA ILE A 464 -17.90 -6.42 10.58
C ILE A 464 -17.43 -7.61 11.41
N HIS A 465 -18.19 -7.97 12.45
CA HIS A 465 -17.80 -9.04 13.39
C HIS A 465 -17.82 -10.40 12.70
N GLU A 466 -18.88 -10.69 11.93
CA GLU A 466 -19.03 -11.93 11.18
C GLU A 466 -17.84 -12.15 10.22
N VAL A 467 -17.44 -11.12 9.45
CA VAL A 467 -16.29 -11.22 8.53
C VAL A 467 -14.99 -11.41 9.30
N CYS A 468 -14.77 -10.64 10.37
CA CYS A 468 -13.54 -10.76 11.17
C CYS A 468 -13.38 -12.17 11.78
N GLU A 469 -14.46 -12.72 12.34
CA GLU A 469 -14.45 -14.05 12.94
C GLU A 469 -14.27 -15.15 11.88
N ALA A 470 -14.97 -15.06 10.75
CA ALA A 470 -14.87 -16.03 9.66
C ALA A 470 -13.44 -16.07 9.05
N VAL A 471 -12.83 -14.90 8.83
CA VAL A 471 -11.46 -14.81 8.31
C VAL A 471 -10.46 -15.39 9.29
N ALA A 472 -10.56 -15.07 10.58
CA ALA A 472 -9.68 -15.63 11.61
C ALA A 472 -9.83 -17.16 11.71
N ALA A 473 -11.05 -17.68 11.64
CA ALA A 473 -11.32 -19.12 11.64
C ALA A 473 -10.73 -19.80 10.40
N LYS A 474 -10.88 -19.20 9.21
CA LYS A 474 -10.33 -19.73 7.97
C LYS A 474 -8.79 -19.76 7.97
N ALA A 475 -8.16 -18.70 8.46
CA ALA A 475 -6.71 -18.69 8.61
C ALA A 475 -6.20 -19.81 9.52
N LEU A 476 -6.87 -20.04 10.65
CA LEU A 476 -6.51 -21.13 11.58
C LEU A 476 -6.77 -22.52 10.98
N GLU A 477 -7.87 -22.69 10.22
CA GLU A 477 -8.18 -23.91 9.46
C GLU A 477 -7.04 -24.24 8.49
N LYS A 478 -6.68 -23.27 7.62
CA LYS A 478 -5.62 -23.44 6.61
C LYS A 478 -4.23 -23.62 7.24
N HIS A 479 -3.93 -22.91 8.31
CA HIS A 479 -2.69 -23.09 9.07
C HIS A 479 -2.51 -24.54 9.53
N ARG A 480 -3.58 -25.17 10.03
CA ARG A 480 -3.58 -26.59 10.44
C ARG A 480 -3.51 -27.52 9.23
N GLU A 481 -4.22 -27.24 8.16
CA GLU A 481 -4.24 -28.03 6.93
C GLU A 481 -2.85 -28.14 6.30
N TYR A 482 -2.12 -27.03 6.25
CA TYR A 482 -0.73 -26.99 5.76
C TYR A 482 0.32 -27.45 6.81
N GLY A 483 -0.09 -27.81 8.03
CA GLY A 483 0.83 -28.25 9.08
C GLY A 483 1.86 -27.22 9.48
N LEU A 484 1.50 -25.93 9.44
CA LEU A 484 2.42 -24.83 9.70
C LEU A 484 2.84 -24.74 11.17
N PRO A 485 4.08 -24.32 11.47
CA PRO A 485 4.57 -24.25 12.84
C PRO A 485 3.89 -23.13 13.64
N GLY A 486 3.61 -23.42 14.90
CA GLY A 486 3.04 -22.47 15.86
C GLY A 486 1.58 -22.12 15.61
N THR A 487 1.27 -20.83 15.60
CA THR A 487 -0.08 -20.28 15.37
C THR A 487 -0.03 -19.16 14.33
N PRO A 488 -1.09 -18.96 13.52
CA PRO A 488 -1.12 -17.84 12.60
C PRO A 488 -1.30 -16.52 13.34
N TYR A 489 -0.59 -15.50 12.91
CA TYR A 489 -0.94 -14.13 13.23
C TYR A 489 -2.13 -13.73 12.37
N VAL A 490 -3.27 -13.37 12.95
CA VAL A 490 -4.40 -12.78 12.23
C VAL A 490 -4.98 -11.67 13.08
N SER A 491 -5.04 -10.47 12.54
CA SER A 491 -5.50 -9.30 13.30
C SER A 491 -6.23 -8.32 12.39
N PRO A 492 -7.52 -8.02 12.65
CA PRO A 492 -8.26 -7.00 11.94
C PRO A 492 -8.03 -5.61 12.54
N ARG A 493 -8.08 -4.60 11.67
CA ARG A 493 -8.20 -3.19 12.07
C ARG A 493 -9.19 -2.46 11.16
N ILE A 494 -10.01 -1.59 11.73
CA ILE A 494 -10.85 -0.69 10.94
C ILE A 494 -10.01 0.56 10.64
N THR A 495 -9.89 0.90 9.35
CA THR A 495 -8.99 1.98 8.91
C THR A 495 -9.73 3.19 8.36
N GLN A 496 -10.93 3.00 7.82
CA GLN A 496 -11.71 4.07 7.20
C GLN A 496 -13.19 3.86 7.43
N LEU A 497 -13.89 4.97 7.60
CA LEU A 497 -15.32 4.99 7.88
C LEU A 497 -16.10 5.54 6.68
N TYR A 498 -17.22 4.90 6.41
CA TYR A 498 -18.25 5.35 5.47
C TYR A 498 -19.60 5.41 6.17
N HIS A 499 -20.54 6.14 5.61
CA HIS A 499 -21.90 6.14 6.14
C HIS A 499 -22.51 4.73 6.17
N THR A 500 -22.22 3.91 5.16
CA THR A 500 -22.80 2.57 4.97
C THR A 500 -21.95 1.41 5.46
N GLY A 501 -20.69 1.66 5.83
CA GLY A 501 -19.76 0.58 6.21
C GLY A 501 -18.38 1.09 6.56
N VAL A 502 -17.42 0.17 6.55
CA VAL A 502 -16.02 0.43 6.91
C VAL A 502 -15.05 -0.29 5.99
N CYS A 503 -13.82 0.21 5.92
CA CYS A 503 -12.69 -0.55 5.43
C CYS A 503 -12.04 -1.31 6.60
N ILE A 504 -11.84 -2.62 6.43
CA ILE A 504 -11.11 -3.48 7.35
C ILE A 504 -9.81 -3.93 6.69
N TYR A 505 -8.71 -3.77 7.40
CA TYR A 505 -7.42 -4.40 7.10
C TYR A 505 -7.25 -5.65 7.94
N PHE A 506 -6.83 -6.72 7.32
CA PHE A 506 -6.33 -7.91 7.99
C PHE A 506 -4.81 -7.95 7.85
N THR A 507 -4.11 -8.15 8.94
CA THR A 507 -2.69 -8.53 8.92
C THR A 507 -2.62 -10.03 9.18
N HIS A 508 -2.01 -10.77 8.26
CA HIS A 508 -1.81 -12.21 8.37
C HIS A 508 -0.32 -12.53 8.27
N GLY A 509 0.11 -13.53 9.01
CA GLY A 509 1.48 -14.03 8.94
C GLY A 509 1.67 -15.32 9.72
N PHE A 510 2.73 -16.04 9.40
CA PHE A 510 3.11 -17.29 10.07
C PHE A 510 4.63 -17.55 9.96
N SER A 511 5.13 -18.49 10.77
CA SER A 511 6.51 -18.94 10.68
C SER A 511 6.72 -19.87 9.49
N THR A 512 7.75 -19.60 8.67
CA THR A 512 8.11 -20.39 7.49
C THR A 512 9.20 -21.43 7.78
N LYS A 513 9.60 -21.61 9.03
CA LYS A 513 10.68 -22.53 9.40
C LYS A 513 10.29 -23.97 9.08
N GLY A 514 11.01 -24.60 8.15
CA GLY A 514 10.72 -25.97 7.70
C GLY A 514 9.52 -26.09 6.74
N VAL A 515 9.04 -24.99 6.21
CA VAL A 515 7.95 -24.96 5.22
C VAL A 515 8.55 -24.90 3.83
N ASP A 516 8.15 -25.82 2.95
CA ASP A 516 8.49 -25.79 1.53
C ASP A 516 7.61 -24.78 0.79
N ALA A 517 8.20 -24.00 -0.14
CA ALA A 517 7.53 -22.97 -0.94
C ALA A 517 6.57 -22.06 -0.12
N PRO A 518 7.05 -21.38 0.92
CA PRO A 518 6.18 -20.67 1.86
C PRO A 518 5.44 -19.48 1.22
N ASP A 519 5.92 -18.92 0.13
CA ASP A 519 5.26 -17.91 -0.71
C ASP A 519 4.01 -18.47 -1.40
N GLU A 520 4.07 -19.68 -1.93
CA GLU A 520 2.93 -20.38 -2.53
C GLU A 520 1.89 -20.74 -1.46
N VAL A 521 2.33 -21.26 -0.31
CA VAL A 521 1.45 -21.55 0.83
C VAL A 521 0.77 -20.27 1.33
N PHE A 522 1.51 -19.16 1.43
CA PHE A 522 0.95 -17.87 1.83
C PHE A 522 -0.15 -17.42 0.86
N SER A 523 0.14 -17.47 -0.44
CA SER A 523 -0.80 -17.08 -1.50
C SER A 523 -2.07 -17.94 -1.47
N ALA A 524 -1.95 -19.25 -1.27
CA ALA A 524 -3.10 -20.15 -1.16
C ALA A 524 -3.97 -19.85 0.08
N ILE A 525 -3.35 -19.51 1.20
CA ILE A 525 -4.09 -19.13 2.42
C ILE A 525 -4.79 -17.77 2.21
N GLU A 526 -4.10 -16.76 1.64
CA GLU A 526 -4.71 -15.47 1.34
C GLU A 526 -5.90 -15.61 0.40
N HIS A 527 -5.79 -16.44 -0.63
CA HIS A 527 -6.88 -16.73 -1.56
C HIS A 527 -8.09 -17.29 -0.82
N ALA A 528 -7.92 -18.33 0.02
CA ALA A 528 -9.01 -18.92 0.82
C ALA A 528 -9.64 -17.93 1.80
N MET A 529 -8.83 -17.01 2.37
CA MET A 529 -9.35 -15.95 3.23
C MET A 529 -10.13 -14.91 2.43
N ARG A 530 -9.73 -14.61 1.19
CA ARG A 530 -10.45 -13.72 0.28
C ARG A 530 -11.80 -14.29 -0.12
N GLU A 531 -11.87 -15.58 -0.48
CA GLU A 531 -13.14 -16.29 -0.69
C GLU A 531 -14.06 -16.16 0.52
N THR A 532 -13.52 -16.34 1.71
CA THR A 532 -14.28 -16.20 2.97
C THR A 532 -14.81 -14.78 3.17
N ILE A 533 -13.99 -13.76 2.90
CA ILE A 533 -14.40 -12.35 2.94
C ILE A 533 -15.61 -12.11 2.03
N MET A 534 -15.53 -12.56 0.78
CA MET A 534 -16.59 -12.35 -0.20
C MET A 534 -17.86 -13.13 0.15
N ALA A 535 -17.73 -14.38 0.60
CA ALA A 535 -18.86 -15.21 1.05
C ALA A 535 -19.64 -14.57 2.22
N HIS A 536 -18.97 -13.73 3.04
CA HIS A 536 -19.60 -13.02 4.16
C HIS A 536 -19.93 -11.55 3.83
N GLY A 537 -19.91 -11.16 2.54
CA GLY A 537 -20.37 -9.86 2.05
C GLY A 537 -19.32 -8.74 2.12
N GLY A 538 -18.03 -9.09 2.14
CA GLY A 538 -16.94 -8.15 1.92
C GLY A 538 -16.64 -7.96 0.42
N SER A 539 -15.94 -6.87 0.08
CA SER A 539 -15.45 -6.61 -1.28
C SER A 539 -14.13 -7.34 -1.58
N ILE A 540 -13.82 -7.51 -2.86
CA ILE A 540 -12.49 -8.07 -3.25
C ILE A 540 -11.34 -7.13 -2.94
N SER A 541 -11.58 -5.82 -2.97
CA SER A 541 -10.61 -4.79 -2.59
C SER A 541 -11.34 -3.50 -2.27
N HIS A 542 -10.78 -2.71 -1.37
CA HIS A 542 -11.20 -1.33 -1.10
C HIS A 542 -10.32 -0.34 -1.89
N HIS A 543 -8.99 -0.53 -1.92
CA HIS A 543 -8.05 0.40 -2.55
C HIS A 543 -6.70 -0.21 -2.95
N HIS A 544 -6.44 -1.49 -2.65
CA HIS A 544 -5.21 -2.14 -3.08
C HIS A 544 -5.20 -2.51 -4.57
N GLY A 545 -6.35 -2.43 -5.22
CA GLY A 545 -6.55 -2.86 -6.59
C GLY A 545 -6.76 -4.37 -6.72
N VAL A 546 -6.95 -4.80 -7.93
CA VAL A 546 -7.22 -6.20 -8.30
C VAL A 546 -5.94 -6.92 -8.72
N GLY A 547 -5.17 -6.32 -9.63
CA GLY A 547 -3.94 -6.87 -10.19
C GLY A 547 -4.12 -8.27 -10.75
N LYS A 548 -3.13 -9.14 -10.47
CA LYS A 548 -3.21 -10.57 -10.75
C LYS A 548 -3.69 -11.37 -9.55
N LEU A 549 -3.44 -10.86 -8.35
CA LEU A 549 -3.73 -11.56 -7.09
C LEU A 549 -5.23 -11.77 -6.84
N ARG A 550 -6.08 -10.86 -7.34
CA ARG A 550 -7.53 -10.85 -7.08
C ARG A 550 -8.37 -10.96 -8.34
N ARG A 551 -7.73 -11.15 -9.50
CA ARG A 551 -8.40 -11.17 -10.81
C ARG A 551 -9.50 -12.23 -10.89
N ASP A 552 -9.29 -13.39 -10.33
CA ASP A 552 -10.21 -14.54 -10.42
C ASP A 552 -11.55 -14.28 -9.72
N PHE A 553 -11.57 -13.36 -8.74
CA PHE A 553 -12.78 -12.99 -8.01
C PHE A 553 -13.65 -11.94 -8.72
N VAL A 554 -13.16 -11.30 -9.78
CA VAL A 554 -13.90 -10.19 -10.45
C VAL A 554 -15.20 -10.69 -11.07
N ALA A 555 -15.19 -11.91 -11.62
CA ALA A 555 -16.37 -12.53 -12.23
C ALA A 555 -17.55 -12.70 -11.25
N ASP A 556 -17.26 -12.80 -9.94
CA ASP A 556 -18.29 -12.93 -8.90
C ASP A 556 -18.90 -11.58 -8.51
N THR A 557 -18.29 -10.47 -8.94
CA THR A 557 -18.72 -9.10 -8.58
C THR A 557 -19.35 -8.33 -9.71
N LEU A 558 -19.13 -8.74 -10.95
CA LEU A 558 -19.61 -8.05 -12.16
C LEU A 558 -20.49 -8.97 -13.02
N SER A 559 -21.53 -8.39 -13.60
CA SER A 559 -22.31 -9.13 -14.60
C SER A 559 -21.48 -9.43 -15.84
N PRO A 560 -21.77 -10.50 -16.61
CA PRO A 560 -21.09 -10.79 -17.85
C PRO A 560 -21.09 -9.62 -18.86
N SER A 561 -22.19 -8.87 -18.92
CA SER A 561 -22.31 -7.69 -19.79
C SER A 561 -21.38 -6.54 -19.33
N ALA A 562 -21.23 -6.33 -18.01
CA ALA A 562 -20.30 -5.35 -17.49
C ALA A 562 -18.84 -5.74 -17.79
N MET A 563 -18.50 -7.02 -17.62
CA MET A 563 -17.17 -7.53 -17.97
C MET A 563 -16.86 -7.36 -19.46
N ASN A 564 -17.83 -7.65 -20.34
CA ASN A 564 -17.67 -7.46 -21.79
C ASN A 564 -17.44 -5.98 -22.12
N LEU A 565 -18.25 -5.08 -21.53
CA LEU A 565 -18.07 -3.63 -21.75
C LEU A 565 -16.67 -3.15 -21.36
N ILE A 566 -16.14 -3.63 -20.21
CA ILE A 566 -14.78 -3.26 -19.77
C ILE A 566 -13.72 -3.80 -20.74
N ARG A 567 -13.89 -5.03 -21.25
CA ARG A 567 -12.99 -5.59 -22.28
C ARG A 567 -13.08 -4.83 -23.60
N ASP A 568 -14.27 -4.37 -23.99
CA ASP A 568 -14.45 -3.52 -25.17
C ASP A 568 -13.73 -2.18 -25.04
N ILE A 569 -13.67 -1.61 -23.83
CA ILE A 569 -12.87 -0.40 -23.53
C ILE A 569 -11.39 -0.70 -23.77
N LYS A 570 -10.87 -1.83 -23.26
CA LYS A 570 -9.48 -2.26 -23.53
C LYS A 570 -9.23 -2.42 -25.01
N GLN A 571 -10.07 -3.15 -25.72
CA GLN A 571 -9.95 -3.38 -27.15
C GLN A 571 -10.01 -2.09 -27.97
N SER A 572 -10.79 -1.10 -27.52
CA SER A 572 -10.87 0.22 -28.17
C SER A 572 -9.65 1.09 -27.92
N ALA A 573 -9.08 1.05 -26.71
CA ALA A 573 -7.95 1.88 -26.31
C ALA A 573 -6.60 1.29 -26.77
N ASP A 574 -6.45 -0.03 -26.76
CA ASP A 574 -5.22 -0.76 -27.03
C ASP A 574 -5.50 -2.06 -27.79
N PRO A 575 -5.88 -1.97 -29.09
CA PRO A 575 -6.29 -3.13 -29.90
C PRO A 575 -5.17 -4.16 -30.11
N ASP A 576 -3.92 -3.72 -30.12
CA ASP A 576 -2.74 -4.57 -30.35
C ASP A 576 -2.14 -5.08 -29.03
N ASN A 577 -2.81 -4.81 -27.90
CA ASN A 577 -2.35 -5.22 -26.57
C ASN A 577 -0.88 -4.83 -26.28
N ILE A 578 -0.53 -3.58 -26.60
CA ILE A 578 0.80 -3.01 -26.31
C ILE A 578 1.00 -2.94 -24.80
N PHE A 579 -0.05 -2.65 -24.03
CA PHE A 579 -0.07 -2.71 -22.58
C PHE A 579 -0.49 -4.10 -22.09
N GLY A 580 0.34 -5.11 -22.37
CA GLY A 580 0.06 -6.52 -22.13
C GLY A 580 0.35 -7.00 -20.71
N ILE A 581 0.25 -6.12 -19.69
CA ILE A 581 0.53 -6.47 -18.28
C ILE A 581 -0.49 -7.48 -17.69
N ALA A 582 -1.66 -7.59 -18.28
CA ALA A 582 -2.71 -8.55 -17.94
C ALA A 582 -3.23 -8.45 -16.50
N ASN A 583 -3.46 -7.24 -15.99
CA ASN A 583 -4.10 -6.99 -14.70
C ASN A 583 -5.62 -6.96 -14.82
N ASN A 584 -6.33 -7.31 -13.75
CA ASN A 584 -7.77 -7.27 -13.57
C ASN A 584 -8.58 -7.86 -14.77
N VAL A 585 -9.79 -7.40 -14.98
CA VAL A 585 -10.68 -7.85 -16.08
C VAL A 585 -10.29 -7.28 -17.46
N LEU A 586 -9.39 -6.31 -17.50
CA LEU A 586 -8.88 -5.71 -18.75
C LEU A 586 -7.83 -6.60 -19.45
N ALA A 587 -7.41 -7.70 -18.83
CA ALA A 587 -6.59 -8.72 -19.49
C ALA A 587 -7.34 -9.29 -20.69
N LEU A 588 -6.78 -9.15 -21.90
CA LEU A 588 -7.25 -9.89 -23.06
C LEU A 588 -6.81 -11.36 -22.89
N ASP A 589 -7.69 -12.29 -23.27
CA ASP A 589 -7.63 -13.74 -23.00
C ASP A 589 -6.33 -14.45 -23.45
N ALA A 590 -5.20 -14.08 -22.92
CA ALA A 590 -3.92 -14.72 -23.20
C ALA A 590 -3.43 -15.67 -22.07
N ASP A 591 -4.07 -15.64 -20.89
CA ASP A 591 -3.85 -16.65 -19.85
C ASP A 591 -5.09 -17.55 -19.74
N PRO A 592 -5.02 -18.82 -20.14
CA PRO A 592 -6.00 -19.78 -19.63
C PRO A 592 -5.86 -19.72 -18.10
N VAL A 593 -6.94 -19.30 -17.43
CA VAL A 593 -7.12 -19.57 -15.99
C VAL A 593 -6.64 -21.00 -15.80
N ALA A 594 -5.57 -21.19 -15.03
CA ALA A 594 -5.20 -22.51 -14.60
C ALA A 594 -6.42 -23.02 -13.81
N THR A 595 -7.28 -23.74 -14.49
CA THR A 595 -8.33 -24.51 -13.84
C THR A 595 -7.55 -25.46 -12.95
N ALA A 596 -7.57 -25.17 -11.65
CA ALA A 596 -7.10 -26.13 -10.66
C ALA A 596 -7.98 -27.36 -10.80
N ASP A 597 -7.42 -28.41 -11.44
CA ASP A 597 -7.92 -29.78 -11.29
C ASP A 597 -7.51 -30.34 -9.93
#